data_4542dbf3ea9c9cce24c104405d6b6bf7
#
_entry.id   4542dbf3ea9c9cce24c104405d6b6bf7
#
_cell.length_a   1.000
_cell.length_b   1.000
_cell.length_c   1.000
_cell.angle_alpha   90.00
_cell.angle_beta   90.00
_cell.angle_gamma   90.00
#
_symmetry.space_group_name_H-M   'P 1'
#
loop_
_entity.id
_entity.type
_entity.pdbx_description
1 polymer ?
#
loop_
_entity_poly.entity_id
_entity_poly.type
_entity_poly.pdbx_seq_one_letter_code
_entity_poly.pdbx_strand_id
1 'polypeptide(L)'
;MKKANSILWFSVFVFIACCSKVKNEENVRIDRTIMFDRFPDSLIATSVRSVDYILLEDVKEPAFSEINKLVMKNGNIYIGDFRNHKIVVFDLAGNFKFAIDRKGRGPQEYLEIKNFAVDDHSIYVIDNYRHILYVYDSRSGKYLNKKKLPVVVWDVECFDNGDFLFAFAPLPGGSLSGKQSPHRVVV
;
A
#
# COMPACT_ATOMS: atom_id res chain seq x y z
N MET A 1 25.49 71.33 -10.84
CA MET A 1 24.12 70.83 -10.64
C MET A 1 23.76 69.89 -11.77
N LYS A 2 23.44 68.64 -11.50
CA LYS A 2 22.89 67.52 -12.28
C LYS A 2 23.73 66.25 -12.14
N LYS A 3 23.62 65.57 -10.97
CA LYS A 3 23.96 64.18 -10.82
C LYS A 3 22.95 63.59 -9.83
N ALA A 4 21.85 63.13 -10.33
CA ALA A 4 20.90 62.33 -9.54
C ALA A 4 19.80 61.80 -10.48
N ASN A 5 20.06 60.88 -11.38
CA ASN A 5 18.99 60.13 -12.09
C ASN A 5 19.49 58.78 -12.68
N SER A 6 20.69 58.31 -12.30
CA SER A 6 21.20 57.07 -12.90
C SER A 6 21.07 55.80 -12.02
N ILE A 7 20.58 55.95 -10.80
CA ILE A 7 20.47 54.81 -9.86
C ILE A 7 19.08 54.16 -9.83
N LEU A 8 18.06 54.84 -10.35
CA LEU A 8 16.70 54.34 -10.30
C LEU A 8 16.31 53.37 -11.42
N TRP A 9 17.14 53.27 -12.47
CA TRP A 9 16.87 52.37 -13.60
C TRP A 9 17.53 50.99 -13.49
N PHE A 10 18.45 50.79 -12.55
CA PHE A 10 19.11 49.51 -12.34
C PHE A 10 18.34 48.56 -11.36
N SER A 11 17.41 49.12 -10.61
CA SER A 11 16.61 48.36 -9.61
C SER A 11 15.41 47.61 -10.20
N VAL A 12 14.95 47.99 -11.41
CA VAL A 12 13.75 47.38 -12.02
C VAL A 12 14.07 46.14 -12.87
N PHE A 13 15.35 45.93 -13.22
CA PHE A 13 15.70 44.82 -14.11
C PHE A 13 16.10 43.51 -13.40
N VAL A 14 16.20 43.50 -12.06
CA VAL A 14 16.59 42.32 -11.28
C VAL A 14 15.36 41.47 -10.89
N PHE A 15 14.13 41.93 -11.06
CA PHE A 15 12.93 41.20 -10.60
C PHE A 15 12.23 40.32 -11.64
N ILE A 16 12.74 40.20 -12.90
CA ILE A 16 12.09 39.40 -13.94
C ILE A 16 12.79 38.04 -14.19
N ALA A 17 13.88 37.73 -13.46
CA ALA A 17 14.63 36.48 -13.69
C ALA A 17 14.33 35.36 -12.69
N CYS A 18 13.19 35.39 -11.96
CA CYS A 18 12.91 34.38 -10.96
C CYS A 18 11.49 33.82 -11.08
N CYS A 19 11.14 33.24 -12.22
CA CYS A 19 10.00 32.32 -12.33
C CYS A 19 10.06 31.51 -13.63
N SER A 20 11.02 30.59 -13.71
CA SER A 20 10.87 29.43 -14.59
C SER A 20 11.30 28.19 -13.84
N LYS A 21 10.47 27.76 -12.87
CA LYS A 21 10.46 26.36 -12.46
C LYS A 21 9.90 25.58 -13.63
N VAL A 22 10.79 25.03 -14.44
CA VAL A 22 10.46 23.93 -15.34
C VAL A 22 9.98 22.79 -14.45
N LYS A 23 8.67 22.56 -14.42
CA LYS A 23 8.13 21.28 -13.96
C LYS A 23 8.58 20.26 -14.99
N ASN A 24 9.56 19.46 -14.64
CA ASN A 24 9.75 18.19 -15.31
C ASN A 24 8.47 17.37 -15.04
N GLU A 25 7.57 17.35 -16.00
CA GLU A 25 6.55 16.31 -16.06
C GLU A 25 7.33 15.03 -16.34
N GLU A 26 7.50 14.19 -15.32
CA GLU A 26 7.91 12.82 -15.54
C GLU A 26 6.84 12.19 -16.42
N ASN A 27 7.18 11.98 -17.69
CA ASN A 27 6.37 11.21 -18.62
C ASN A 27 6.33 9.78 -18.08
N VAL A 28 5.26 9.43 -17.38
CA VAL A 28 4.99 8.02 -17.01
C VAL A 28 4.81 7.26 -18.31
N ARG A 29 5.82 6.49 -18.66
CA ARG A 29 5.81 5.62 -19.84
C ARG A 29 4.95 4.41 -19.50
N ILE A 30 3.79 4.28 -20.13
CA ILE A 30 2.97 3.07 -20.06
C ILE A 30 3.60 2.05 -21.01
N ASP A 31 4.39 1.15 -20.47
CA ASP A 31 5.11 0.16 -21.27
C ASP A 31 4.21 -0.99 -21.76
N ARG A 32 3.06 -1.20 -21.14
CA ARG A 32 2.14 -2.27 -21.53
C ARG A 32 0.70 -1.98 -21.13
N THR A 33 -0.22 -2.11 -22.09
CA THR A 33 -1.66 -2.10 -21.84
C THR A 33 -2.16 -3.55 -21.93
N ILE A 34 -2.79 -4.03 -20.86
CA ILE A 34 -3.44 -5.34 -20.85
C ILE A 34 -4.90 -5.10 -21.21
N MET A 35 -5.32 -5.60 -22.38
CA MET A 35 -6.71 -5.60 -22.82
C MET A 35 -7.35 -6.90 -22.36
N PHE A 36 -8.37 -6.80 -21.53
CA PHE A 36 -9.20 -7.95 -21.18
C PHE A 36 -10.36 -8.03 -22.19
N ASP A 37 -10.15 -8.80 -23.26
CA ASP A 37 -11.27 -9.22 -24.09
C ASP A 37 -12.09 -10.25 -23.31
N ARG A 38 -13.41 -10.33 -23.61
CA ARG A 38 -14.34 -11.23 -22.95
C ARG A 38 -13.74 -12.62 -22.76
N PHE A 39 -13.59 -13.03 -21.51
CA PHE A 39 -13.33 -14.42 -21.20
C PHE A 39 -14.62 -15.22 -21.51
N PRO A 40 -14.63 -16.18 -22.43
CA PRO A 40 -15.77 -17.06 -22.57
C PRO A 40 -15.94 -17.86 -21.29
N ASP A 41 -17.17 -17.94 -20.77
CA ASP A 41 -17.52 -18.62 -19.51
C ASP A 41 -17.01 -20.08 -19.42
N SER A 42 -16.71 -20.70 -20.56
CA SER A 42 -16.16 -22.06 -20.65
C SER A 42 -14.66 -22.17 -20.30
N LEU A 43 -13.88 -21.08 -20.33
CA LEU A 43 -12.44 -21.13 -20.09
C LEU A 43 -12.05 -21.39 -18.63
N ILE A 44 -12.89 -20.99 -17.68
CA ILE A 44 -12.61 -21.17 -16.25
C ILE A 44 -12.64 -22.66 -15.90
N ALA A 45 -13.65 -23.39 -16.38
CA ALA A 45 -13.82 -24.82 -16.10
C ALA A 45 -12.70 -25.70 -16.70
N THR A 46 -12.11 -25.27 -17.83
CA THR A 46 -11.03 -26.02 -18.49
C THR A 46 -9.64 -25.69 -17.95
N SER A 47 -9.50 -24.61 -17.17
CA SER A 47 -8.23 -24.14 -16.60
C SER A 47 -7.90 -24.75 -15.24
N VAL A 48 -8.89 -25.28 -14.52
CA VAL A 48 -8.69 -25.93 -13.22
C VAL A 48 -8.33 -27.40 -13.46
N ARG A 49 -7.09 -27.79 -13.15
CA ARG A 49 -6.60 -29.16 -13.31
C ARG A 49 -6.77 -30.01 -12.04
N SER A 50 -6.61 -29.40 -10.88
CA SER A 50 -6.76 -30.04 -9.58
C SER A 50 -7.24 -29.04 -8.55
N VAL A 51 -7.89 -29.53 -7.51
CA VAL A 51 -8.29 -28.76 -6.34
C VAL A 51 -7.76 -29.51 -5.14
N ASP A 52 -6.94 -28.82 -4.33
CA ASP A 52 -6.39 -29.36 -3.11
C ASP A 52 -6.95 -28.55 -1.92
N TYR A 53 -7.08 -29.21 -0.78
CA TYR A 53 -7.59 -28.61 0.43
C TYR A 53 -6.51 -28.57 1.52
N ILE A 54 -6.37 -27.44 2.18
CA ILE A 54 -5.53 -27.29 3.37
C ILE A 54 -6.45 -27.15 4.57
N LEU A 55 -6.43 -28.14 5.46
CA LEU A 55 -7.16 -28.06 6.71
C LEU A 55 -6.36 -27.22 7.68
N LEU A 56 -6.92 -26.10 8.10
CA LEU A 56 -6.28 -25.22 9.07
C LEU A 56 -6.54 -25.75 10.49
N GLU A 57 -5.51 -25.63 11.34
CA GLU A 57 -5.61 -25.95 12.75
C GLU A 57 -6.69 -25.11 13.42
N ASP A 58 -7.55 -25.76 14.24
CA ASP A 58 -8.58 -25.08 15.01
C ASP A 58 -7.95 -24.37 16.21
N VAL A 59 -7.74 -23.07 16.04
CA VAL A 59 -7.14 -22.20 17.07
C VAL A 59 -8.26 -21.48 17.80
N LYS A 60 -8.43 -21.80 19.09
CA LYS A 60 -9.45 -21.13 19.92
C LYS A 60 -9.19 -19.64 20.08
N GLU A 61 -7.92 -19.25 20.25
CA GLU A 61 -7.46 -17.88 20.33
C GLU A 61 -6.06 -17.78 19.68
N PRO A 62 -5.87 -16.89 18.71
CA PRO A 62 -6.79 -15.89 18.18
C PRO A 62 -7.63 -16.43 17.00
N ALA A 63 -8.86 -16.89 17.29
CA ALA A 63 -9.79 -17.30 16.25
C ALA A 63 -10.08 -16.16 15.26
N PHE A 64 -10.31 -16.48 13.99
CA PHE A 64 -10.79 -15.52 12.99
C PHE A 64 -12.22 -15.85 12.58
N SER A 65 -13.00 -14.82 12.22
CA SER A 65 -14.40 -14.95 11.84
C SER A 65 -14.65 -14.76 10.35
N GLU A 66 -13.78 -14.02 9.69
CA GLU A 66 -13.90 -13.69 8.28
C GLU A 66 -12.54 -13.82 7.58
N ILE A 67 -12.57 -14.16 6.30
CA ILE A 67 -11.41 -14.11 5.41
C ILE A 67 -11.65 -12.96 4.44
N ASN A 68 -11.12 -11.77 4.77
CA ASN A 68 -11.25 -10.60 3.90
C ASN A 68 -10.11 -10.53 2.88
N LYS A 69 -8.92 -10.97 3.25
CA LYS A 69 -7.76 -11.11 2.35
C LYS A 69 -6.95 -12.34 2.74
N LEU A 70 -6.51 -13.08 1.73
CA LEU A 70 -5.62 -14.22 1.87
C LEU A 70 -4.38 -13.98 1.02
N VAL A 71 -3.20 -14.13 1.62
CA VAL A 71 -1.91 -14.05 0.92
C VAL A 71 -1.13 -15.32 1.19
N MET A 72 -0.62 -15.95 0.14
CA MET A 72 0.30 -17.08 0.25
C MET A 72 1.70 -16.61 -0.13
N LYS A 73 2.60 -16.62 0.81
CA LYS A 73 3.99 -16.16 0.61
C LYS A 73 4.94 -16.93 1.53
N ASN A 74 6.13 -17.27 1.02
CA ASN A 74 7.21 -17.90 1.81
C ASN A 74 6.78 -19.15 2.59
N GLY A 75 5.93 -20.00 1.99
CA GLY A 75 5.45 -21.21 2.63
C GLY A 75 4.46 -20.98 3.77
N ASN A 76 3.87 -19.79 3.85
CA ASN A 76 2.85 -19.42 4.84
C ASN A 76 1.58 -18.92 4.16
N ILE A 77 0.49 -19.03 4.92
CA ILE A 77 -0.84 -18.54 4.59
C ILE A 77 -1.17 -17.44 5.59
N TYR A 78 -1.34 -16.22 5.10
CA TYR A 78 -1.69 -15.04 5.88
C TYR A 78 -3.17 -14.74 5.66
N ILE A 79 -3.96 -14.81 6.71
CA ILE A 79 -5.42 -14.57 6.67
C ILE A 79 -5.72 -13.27 7.41
N GLY A 80 -6.24 -12.29 6.69
CA GLY A 80 -6.71 -11.04 7.27
C GLY A 80 -8.19 -11.09 7.61
N ASP A 81 -8.49 -10.95 8.90
CA ASP A 81 -9.82 -10.72 9.44
C ASP A 81 -9.95 -9.23 9.80
N PHE A 82 -10.49 -8.45 8.85
CA PHE A 82 -10.56 -6.99 9.01
C PHE A 82 -11.64 -6.57 9.98
N ARG A 83 -12.65 -7.40 10.19
CA ARG A 83 -13.71 -7.16 11.16
C ARG A 83 -13.16 -7.21 12.59
N ASN A 84 -12.34 -8.20 12.89
CA ASN A 84 -11.71 -8.35 14.20
C ASN A 84 -10.33 -7.67 14.27
N HIS A 85 -9.88 -7.05 13.17
CA HIS A 85 -8.61 -6.34 13.06
C HIS A 85 -7.40 -7.20 13.43
N LYS A 86 -7.32 -8.41 12.87
CA LYS A 86 -6.18 -9.30 13.08
C LYS A 86 -5.73 -9.99 11.80
N ILE A 87 -4.49 -10.45 11.82
CA ILE A 87 -3.92 -11.29 10.75
C ILE A 87 -3.48 -12.58 11.43
N VAL A 88 -3.99 -13.72 10.97
CA VAL A 88 -3.63 -15.05 11.49
C VAL A 88 -2.77 -15.75 10.45
N VAL A 89 -1.70 -16.39 10.88
CA VAL A 89 -0.71 -16.98 9.98
C VAL A 89 -0.56 -18.47 10.26
N PHE A 90 -0.68 -19.25 9.19
CA PHE A 90 -0.50 -20.70 9.18
C PHE A 90 0.64 -21.08 8.23
N ASP A 91 1.20 -22.26 8.39
CA ASP A 91 2.06 -22.87 7.39
C ASP A 91 1.23 -23.55 6.27
N LEU A 92 1.88 -24.07 5.22
CA LEU A 92 1.20 -24.78 4.14
C LEU A 92 0.65 -26.16 4.55
N ALA A 93 1.02 -26.69 5.71
CA ALA A 93 0.41 -27.88 6.28
C ALA A 93 -0.85 -27.55 7.10
N GLY A 94 -1.15 -26.25 7.27
CA GLY A 94 -2.30 -25.76 8.02
C GLY A 94 -2.05 -25.56 9.51
N ASN A 95 -0.81 -25.71 9.98
CA ASN A 95 -0.48 -25.51 11.40
C ASN A 95 -0.41 -24.00 11.71
N PHE A 96 -0.96 -23.61 12.86
CA PHE A 96 -0.88 -22.23 13.34
C PHE A 96 0.57 -21.82 13.67
N LYS A 97 0.95 -20.61 13.28
CA LYS A 97 2.28 -20.04 13.55
C LYS A 97 2.24 -18.88 14.53
N PHE A 98 1.50 -17.86 14.19
CA PHE A 98 1.34 -16.67 15.02
C PHE A 98 0.15 -15.84 14.53
N ALA A 99 -0.21 -14.83 15.32
CA ALA A 99 -1.14 -13.81 14.87
C ALA A 99 -0.62 -12.41 15.20
N ILE A 100 -1.01 -11.45 14.37
CA ILE A 100 -0.92 -10.03 14.65
C ILE A 100 -2.30 -9.60 15.12
N ASP A 101 -2.47 -9.47 16.43
CA ASP A 101 -3.68 -9.00 17.10
C ASP A 101 -3.28 -7.91 18.10
N ARG A 102 -3.14 -6.68 17.58
CA ARG A 102 -2.62 -5.53 18.34
C ARG A 102 -3.53 -4.32 18.21
N LYS A 103 -4.84 -4.55 18.23
CA LYS A 103 -5.80 -3.47 18.23
C LYS A 103 -5.75 -2.70 19.54
N GLY A 104 -5.45 -1.39 19.48
CA GLY A 104 -5.36 -0.57 20.68
C GLY A 104 -4.89 0.86 20.38
N ARG A 105 -4.56 1.61 21.43
CA ARG A 105 -4.13 3.02 21.34
C ARG A 105 -2.66 3.24 21.67
N GLY A 106 -1.93 2.22 21.97
CA GLY A 106 -0.50 2.27 22.27
C GLY A 106 0.37 2.63 21.06
N PRO A 107 1.66 2.89 21.28
CA PRO A 107 2.56 3.36 20.23
C PRO A 107 2.85 2.34 19.12
N GLN A 108 2.65 1.05 19.39
CA GLN A 108 2.84 -0.06 18.44
C GLN A 108 1.52 -0.77 18.10
N GLU A 109 0.40 -0.16 18.48
CA GLU A 109 -0.94 -0.69 18.28
C GLU A 109 -1.64 0.10 17.17
N TYR A 110 -2.46 -0.58 16.40
CA TYR A 110 -3.31 0.02 15.36
C TYR A 110 -4.76 0.13 15.83
N LEU A 111 -5.52 1.04 15.27
CA LEU A 111 -6.97 1.15 15.51
C LEU A 111 -7.77 0.23 14.60
N GLU A 112 -7.30 0.03 13.36
CA GLU A 112 -7.91 -0.87 12.41
C GLU A 112 -6.85 -1.55 11.53
N ILE A 113 -7.25 -2.66 10.92
CA ILE A 113 -6.59 -3.19 9.73
C ILE A 113 -7.51 -2.88 8.55
N LYS A 114 -7.10 -1.94 7.70
CA LYS A 114 -7.81 -1.63 6.45
C LYS A 114 -7.41 -2.58 5.34
N ASN A 115 -6.15 -2.87 5.26
CA ASN A 115 -5.56 -3.81 4.31
C ASN A 115 -4.15 -4.19 4.77
N PHE A 116 -3.57 -5.22 4.17
CA PHE A 116 -2.19 -5.61 4.41
C PHE A 116 -1.52 -6.16 3.15
N ALA A 117 -0.20 -6.13 3.12
CA ALA A 117 0.63 -6.80 2.12
C ALA A 117 1.76 -7.56 2.81
N VAL A 118 2.34 -8.52 2.11
CA VAL A 118 3.42 -9.37 2.63
C VAL A 118 4.52 -9.48 1.60
N ASP A 119 5.76 -9.16 1.99
CA ASP A 119 6.96 -9.50 1.23
C ASP A 119 7.77 -10.60 1.92
N ASP A 120 9.01 -10.83 1.49
CA ASP A 120 9.86 -11.89 2.01
C ASP A 120 10.27 -11.70 3.46
N HIS A 121 10.22 -10.48 3.97
CA HIS A 121 10.73 -10.11 5.29
C HIS A 121 9.69 -9.49 6.20
N SER A 122 8.65 -8.88 5.62
CA SER A 122 7.75 -8.00 6.36
C SER A 122 6.28 -8.21 6.01
N ILE A 123 5.43 -7.90 6.98
CA ILE A 123 3.99 -7.74 6.84
C ILE A 123 3.70 -6.26 7.04
N TYR A 124 3.03 -5.66 6.08
CA TYR A 124 2.68 -4.24 6.03
C TYR A 124 1.19 -4.08 6.30
N VAL A 125 0.84 -3.41 7.40
CA VAL A 125 -0.55 -3.24 7.85
C VAL A 125 -0.94 -1.78 7.75
N ILE A 126 -2.04 -1.49 7.05
CA ILE A 126 -2.57 -0.14 6.87
C ILE A 126 -3.63 0.16 7.92
N ASP A 127 -3.39 1.24 8.68
CA ASP A 127 -4.35 1.88 9.57
C ASP A 127 -4.72 3.26 9.00
N ASN A 128 -5.90 3.36 8.38
CA ASN A 128 -6.38 4.61 7.80
C ASN A 128 -6.85 5.61 8.85
N TYR A 129 -7.31 5.17 10.03
CA TYR A 129 -7.68 6.11 11.10
C TYR A 129 -6.50 6.92 11.60
N ARG A 130 -5.32 6.30 11.60
CA ARG A 130 -4.07 6.96 12.03
C ARG A 130 -3.23 7.47 10.87
N HIS A 131 -3.54 7.08 9.63
CA HIS A 131 -2.71 7.29 8.45
C HIS A 131 -1.30 6.72 8.66
N ILE A 132 -1.24 5.47 9.10
CA ILE A 132 0.02 4.79 9.43
C ILE A 132 0.09 3.45 8.73
N LEU A 133 1.27 3.15 8.18
CA LEU A 133 1.71 1.84 7.76
C LEU A 133 2.54 1.22 8.88
N TYR A 134 2.05 0.17 9.51
CA TYR A 134 2.80 -0.61 10.49
C TYR A 134 3.55 -1.72 9.78
N VAL A 135 4.76 -2.00 10.24
CA VAL A 135 5.63 -3.04 9.67
C VAL A 135 5.92 -4.08 10.74
N TYR A 136 5.66 -5.33 10.41
CA TYR A 136 5.91 -6.48 11.27
C TYR A 136 6.83 -7.46 10.55
N ASP A 137 7.59 -8.22 11.30
CA ASP A 137 8.43 -9.32 10.78
C ASP A 137 7.55 -10.45 10.25
N SER A 138 7.79 -10.90 9.02
CA SER A 138 6.95 -11.92 8.35
C SER A 138 7.07 -13.32 8.94
N ARG A 139 8.12 -13.61 9.72
CA ARG A 139 8.38 -14.92 10.32
C ARG A 139 7.82 -15.06 11.73
N SER A 140 7.76 -13.96 12.47
CA SER A 140 7.43 -13.97 13.90
C SER A 140 6.24 -13.09 14.29
N GLY A 141 5.74 -12.24 13.38
CA GLY A 141 4.71 -11.27 13.70
C GLY A 141 5.14 -10.17 14.67
N LYS A 142 6.44 -10.02 14.95
CA LYS A 142 6.95 -8.98 15.84
C LYS A 142 6.92 -7.63 15.15
N TYR A 143 6.51 -6.60 15.90
CA TYR A 143 6.55 -5.22 15.42
C TYR A 143 7.99 -4.79 15.13
N LEU A 144 8.21 -4.18 13.97
CA LEU A 144 9.50 -3.64 13.55
C LEU A 144 9.51 -2.12 13.59
N ASN A 145 8.64 -1.49 12.81
CA ASN A 145 8.54 -0.03 12.72
C ASN A 145 7.18 0.42 12.17
N LYS A 146 7.02 1.72 11.98
CA LYS A 146 5.86 2.31 11.34
C LYS A 146 6.25 3.54 10.52
N LYS A 147 5.48 3.82 9.45
CA LYS A 147 5.64 4.99 8.59
C LYS A 147 4.31 5.75 8.51
N LYS A 148 4.36 7.08 8.47
CA LYS A 148 3.18 7.89 8.24
C LYS A 148 2.82 7.87 6.76
N LEU A 149 1.53 7.67 6.47
CA LEU A 149 1.00 7.73 5.12
C LEU A 149 0.48 9.16 4.86
N PRO A 150 0.81 9.75 3.70
CA PRO A 150 0.34 11.11 3.35
C PRO A 150 -1.12 11.12 2.88
N VAL A 151 -1.69 9.96 2.58
CA VAL A 151 -3.02 9.79 1.98
C VAL A 151 -3.76 8.61 2.59
N VAL A 152 -5.08 8.55 2.37
CA VAL A 152 -5.90 7.40 2.70
C VAL A 152 -5.67 6.31 1.64
N VAL A 153 -5.25 5.13 2.08
CA VAL A 153 -4.93 3.99 1.23
C VAL A 153 -6.02 2.93 1.38
N TRP A 154 -6.63 2.54 0.26
CA TRP A 154 -7.67 1.50 0.24
C TRP A 154 -7.09 0.10 0.08
N ASP A 155 -6.06 -0.02 -0.72
CA ASP A 155 -5.43 -1.29 -1.02
C ASP A 155 -3.93 -1.14 -1.17
N VAL A 156 -3.19 -2.21 -0.87
CA VAL A 156 -1.74 -2.28 -0.95
C VAL A 156 -1.31 -3.64 -1.44
N GLU A 157 -0.41 -3.64 -2.40
CA GLU A 157 0.34 -4.81 -2.82
C GLU A 157 1.83 -4.50 -2.82
N CYS A 158 2.65 -5.50 -2.49
CA CYS A 158 4.10 -5.41 -2.60
C CYS A 158 4.61 -6.38 -3.67
N PHE A 159 5.64 -5.95 -4.36
CA PHE A 159 6.29 -6.74 -5.39
C PHE A 159 7.62 -7.31 -4.88
N ASP A 160 8.11 -8.36 -5.53
CA ASP A 160 9.35 -9.05 -5.12
C ASP A 160 10.59 -8.15 -5.22
N ASN A 161 10.54 -7.07 -5.98
CA ASN A 161 11.61 -6.07 -6.08
C ASN A 161 11.58 -5.00 -4.97
N GLY A 162 10.68 -5.13 -3.99
CA GLY A 162 10.51 -4.16 -2.90
C GLY A 162 9.66 -2.93 -3.22
N ASP A 163 9.09 -2.85 -4.43
CA ASP A 163 8.15 -1.79 -4.80
C ASP A 163 6.77 -2.03 -4.19
N PHE A 164 6.02 -0.95 -3.98
CA PHE A 164 4.64 -0.99 -3.53
C PHE A 164 3.70 -0.38 -4.56
N LEU A 165 2.52 -0.98 -4.69
CA LEU A 165 1.38 -0.39 -5.36
C LEU A 165 0.34 -0.03 -4.29
N PHE A 166 -0.03 1.25 -4.22
CA PHE A 166 -1.09 1.72 -3.35
C PHE A 166 -2.28 2.20 -4.19
N ALA A 167 -3.48 1.74 -3.84
CA ALA A 167 -4.72 2.31 -4.33
C ALA A 167 -5.22 3.38 -3.35
N PHE A 168 -5.40 4.60 -3.83
CA PHE A 168 -5.84 5.75 -3.02
C PHE A 168 -7.30 6.08 -3.27
N ALA A 169 -7.98 6.61 -2.24
CA ALA A 169 -9.19 7.39 -2.47
C ALA A 169 -8.81 8.79 -2.95
N PRO A 170 -9.46 9.33 -3.99
CA PRO A 170 -9.33 10.74 -4.30
C PRO A 170 -9.83 11.56 -3.10
N LEU A 171 -9.00 12.45 -2.56
CA LEU A 171 -9.41 13.35 -1.50
C LEU A 171 -10.46 14.33 -2.06
N PRO A 172 -11.60 14.57 -1.37
CA PRO A 172 -12.55 15.59 -1.76
C PRO A 172 -11.84 16.96 -1.80
N GLY A 173 -11.81 17.60 -2.99
CA GLY A 173 -11.21 18.92 -3.19
C GLY A 173 -9.73 18.95 -3.55
N GLY A 174 -9.04 17.83 -3.62
CA GLY A 174 -7.70 17.73 -4.17
C GLY A 174 -7.76 17.60 -5.69
N SER A 175 -7.52 18.68 -6.43
CA SER A 175 -7.25 18.62 -7.86
C SER A 175 -5.93 17.89 -8.07
N LEU A 176 -5.98 16.59 -8.20
CA LEU A 176 -4.94 15.87 -8.92
C LEU A 176 -5.15 16.20 -10.40
N SER A 177 -4.58 17.33 -10.84
CA SER A 177 -4.54 17.66 -12.26
C SER A 177 -3.62 16.65 -12.94
N GLY A 178 -4.21 15.71 -13.62
CA GLY A 178 -3.52 14.74 -14.43
C GLY A 178 -4.12 13.36 -14.27
N LYS A 179 -4.74 12.88 -15.32
CA LYS A 179 -5.21 11.51 -15.62
C LYS A 179 -5.08 10.51 -14.48
N GLN A 180 -6.20 9.98 -14.02
CA GLN A 180 -6.28 8.84 -13.10
C GLN A 180 -5.44 7.68 -13.64
N SER A 181 -4.23 7.59 -13.15
CA SER A 181 -3.39 6.40 -13.29
C SER A 181 -3.14 5.87 -11.88
N PRO A 182 -3.15 4.57 -11.66
CA PRO A 182 -2.74 4.01 -10.37
C PRO A 182 -1.31 4.51 -10.10
N HIS A 183 -1.17 5.33 -9.05
CA HIS A 183 0.11 5.93 -8.73
C HIS A 183 1.00 4.91 -8.03
N ARG A 184 2.13 4.61 -8.65
CA ARG A 184 3.23 3.89 -8.04
C ARG A 184 3.91 4.85 -7.06
N VAL A 185 3.84 4.56 -5.77
CA VAL A 185 4.68 5.22 -4.77
C VAL A 185 5.81 4.27 -4.43
N VAL A 186 7.00 4.58 -4.90
CA VAL A 186 8.24 3.93 -4.46
C VAL A 186 8.60 4.57 -3.13
N VAL A 187 8.72 3.78 -2.07
CA VAL A 187 9.10 4.24 -0.72
C VAL A 187 10.52 3.82 -0.44
#